data_4dd279f33449d1760d98f5631603182f
#
_entry.id   4dd279f33449d1760d98f5631603182f
#
_cell.length_a   1.000
_cell.length_b   1.000
_cell.length_c   1.000
_cell.angle_alpha   90.00
_cell.angle_beta   90.00
_cell.angle_gamma   90.00
#
_symmetry.space_group_name_H-M   'P 1'
#
loop_
_entity.id
_entity.type
_entity.pdbx_description
1 polymer ?
#
loop_
_entity_poly.entity_id
_entity_poly.type
_entity_poly.pdbx_seq_one_letter_code
_entity_poly.pdbx_strand_id
1 'polypeptide(L)'
;KIMKFLKGKIVMITGGTGSFGQRCTQVLLKRNVKKVIVYSRDELKQFEMASKFNNKKIRFFLGDVRDRERLELATKEVDMIIHAAALKQVPAAEYNPMECIKTNIYGAENVINVAIKNKIKKVIGLSTDKAANPLNLYGATKLCSDKLFISANYLSGKSETKFGVVRYGNVVGSRGSVLPYFKSLINKNVKSLPITDERMTRFWITLDDGVEFVLNSLDMMIGGELFIPKSPSIKITNLVKALDKNGKYHIIG
;
A
#
# COMPACT_ATOMS: atom_id res chain seq x y z
N LYS A 1 -14.81 -3.52 16.54
CA LYS A 1 -14.81 -2.14 17.10
C LYS A 1 -15.39 -1.17 16.06
N ILE A 2 -16.39 -0.37 16.44
CA ILE A 2 -16.99 0.64 15.55
C ILE A 2 -16.02 1.84 15.52
N MET A 3 -15.36 2.05 14.39
CA MET A 3 -14.51 3.22 14.19
C MET A 3 -15.39 4.44 13.88
N LYS A 4 -15.83 5.15 14.90
CA LYS A 4 -16.75 6.30 14.79
C LYS A 4 -16.26 7.39 13.83
N PHE A 5 -14.93 7.58 13.71
CA PHE A 5 -14.33 8.60 12.88
C PHE A 5 -14.56 8.39 11.37
N LEU A 6 -14.86 7.15 10.93
CA LEU A 6 -15.16 6.82 9.53
C LEU A 6 -16.63 7.05 9.14
N LYS A 7 -17.53 7.18 10.12
CA LYS A 7 -18.97 7.31 9.84
C LYS A 7 -19.27 8.55 8.99
N GLY A 8 -19.92 8.31 7.85
CA GLY A 8 -20.31 9.38 6.93
C GLY A 8 -19.17 10.00 6.14
N LYS A 9 -17.94 9.48 6.21
CA LYS A 9 -16.75 10.00 5.53
C LYS A 9 -16.61 9.48 4.11
N ILE A 10 -15.99 10.28 3.25
CA ILE A 10 -15.54 9.90 1.93
C ILE A 10 -14.03 9.60 2.00
N VAL A 11 -13.67 8.36 1.74
CA VAL A 11 -12.28 7.87 1.80
C VAL A 11 -11.79 7.53 0.40
N MET A 12 -10.68 8.11 -0.03
CA MET A 12 -10.01 7.73 -1.27
C MET A 12 -8.87 6.75 -0.98
N ILE A 13 -8.74 5.74 -1.85
CA ILE A 13 -7.60 4.81 -1.85
C ILE A 13 -6.91 4.93 -3.21
N THR A 14 -5.69 5.48 -3.25
CA THR A 14 -4.85 5.43 -4.45
C THR A 14 -4.23 4.05 -4.56
N GLY A 15 -4.09 3.53 -5.79
CA GLY A 15 -3.71 2.12 -5.97
C GLY A 15 -4.80 1.15 -5.49
N GLY A 16 -6.04 1.61 -5.43
CA GLY A 16 -7.17 0.94 -4.80
C GLY A 16 -7.58 -0.39 -5.41
N THR A 17 -7.12 -0.71 -6.63
CA THR A 17 -7.35 -2.03 -7.29
C THR A 17 -6.32 -3.10 -6.89
N GLY A 18 -5.29 -2.74 -6.12
CA GLY A 18 -4.31 -3.67 -5.57
C GLY A 18 -4.89 -4.54 -4.45
N SER A 19 -4.13 -5.56 -3.99
CA SER A 19 -4.57 -6.47 -2.91
C SER A 19 -5.00 -5.72 -1.65
N PHE A 20 -4.16 -4.78 -1.19
CA PHE A 20 -4.48 -3.94 -0.04
C PHE A 20 -5.73 -3.10 -0.29
N GLY A 21 -5.81 -2.40 -1.44
CA GLY A 21 -6.92 -1.49 -1.75
C GLY A 21 -8.26 -2.20 -1.83
N GLN A 22 -8.32 -3.39 -2.44
CA GLN A 22 -9.54 -4.20 -2.48
C GLN A 22 -9.99 -4.61 -1.07
N ARG A 23 -9.06 -5.10 -0.24
CA ARG A 23 -9.40 -5.51 1.14
C ARG A 23 -9.80 -4.30 1.99
N CYS A 24 -9.07 -3.20 1.89
CA CYS A 24 -9.41 -1.96 2.58
C CYS A 24 -10.80 -1.45 2.19
N THR A 25 -11.15 -1.49 0.89
CA THR A 25 -12.51 -1.15 0.42
C THR A 25 -13.58 -2.02 1.08
N GLN A 26 -13.37 -3.35 1.17
CA GLN A 26 -14.31 -4.27 1.85
C GLN A 26 -14.52 -3.89 3.32
N VAL A 27 -13.43 -3.58 4.02
CA VAL A 27 -13.49 -3.20 5.44
C VAL A 27 -14.18 -1.85 5.61
N LEU A 28 -13.86 -0.85 4.81
CA LEU A 28 -14.49 0.49 4.86
C LEU A 28 -15.99 0.44 4.62
N LEU A 29 -16.45 -0.36 3.66
CA LEU A 29 -17.89 -0.52 3.38
C LEU A 29 -18.65 -1.06 4.61
N LYS A 30 -18.02 -1.91 5.42
CA LYS A 30 -18.58 -2.43 6.68
C LYS A 30 -18.54 -1.41 7.83
N ARG A 31 -17.79 -0.31 7.69
CA ARG A 31 -17.58 0.73 8.72
C ARG A 31 -18.45 1.99 8.53
N ASN A 32 -19.55 1.88 7.77
CA ASN A 32 -20.50 2.98 7.55
C ASN A 32 -19.90 4.27 6.96
N VAL A 33 -18.90 4.16 6.07
CA VAL A 33 -18.44 5.28 5.26
C VAL A 33 -19.55 5.76 4.32
N LYS A 34 -19.54 7.04 3.95
CA LYS A 34 -20.44 7.60 2.94
C LYS A 34 -20.07 7.08 1.56
N LYS A 35 -18.77 7.06 1.23
CA LYS A 35 -18.26 6.64 -0.08
C LYS A 35 -16.80 6.18 0.01
N VAL A 36 -16.44 5.22 -0.82
CA VAL A 36 -15.03 4.85 -1.09
C VAL A 36 -14.71 5.23 -2.53
N ILE A 37 -13.65 6.01 -2.74
CA ILE A 37 -13.13 6.32 -4.07
C ILE A 37 -11.92 5.43 -4.33
N VAL A 38 -12.03 4.56 -5.33
CA VAL A 38 -10.95 3.71 -5.82
C VAL A 38 -10.26 4.44 -6.97
N TYR A 39 -9.03 4.91 -6.74
CA TYR A 39 -8.24 5.64 -7.74
C TYR A 39 -7.09 4.76 -8.22
N SER A 40 -7.06 4.43 -9.51
CA SER A 40 -5.99 3.62 -10.12
C SER A 40 -5.91 3.81 -11.63
N ARG A 41 -4.77 3.42 -12.23
CA ARG A 41 -4.51 3.53 -13.68
C ARG A 41 -5.14 2.41 -14.50
N ASP A 42 -5.43 1.27 -13.88
CA ASP A 42 -5.75 0.01 -14.53
C ASP A 42 -7.26 -0.12 -14.68
N GLU A 43 -7.75 0.14 -15.89
CA GLU A 43 -9.17 0.06 -16.25
C GLU A 43 -9.73 -1.35 -16.03
N LEU A 44 -9.01 -2.38 -16.51
CA LEU A 44 -9.49 -3.77 -16.42
C LEU A 44 -9.69 -4.18 -14.96
N LYS A 45 -8.71 -3.89 -14.08
CA LYS A 45 -8.85 -4.17 -12.65
C LYS A 45 -9.97 -3.37 -11.99
N GLN A 46 -10.24 -2.15 -12.45
CA GLN A 46 -11.40 -1.39 -11.98
C GLN A 46 -12.71 -2.06 -12.39
N PHE A 47 -12.83 -2.49 -13.64
CA PHE A 47 -13.99 -3.22 -14.15
C PHE A 47 -14.23 -4.53 -13.38
N GLU A 48 -13.20 -5.36 -13.22
CA GLU A 48 -13.26 -6.60 -12.43
C GLU A 48 -13.71 -6.32 -10.98
N MET A 49 -13.14 -5.28 -10.37
CA MET A 49 -13.47 -4.88 -9.01
C MET A 49 -14.91 -4.36 -8.91
N ALA A 50 -15.37 -3.58 -9.87
CA ALA A 50 -16.74 -3.07 -9.92
C ALA A 50 -17.76 -4.21 -10.00
N SER A 51 -17.51 -5.18 -10.87
CA SER A 51 -18.35 -6.38 -11.02
C SER A 51 -18.39 -7.21 -9.73
N LYS A 52 -17.23 -7.39 -9.08
CA LYS A 52 -17.11 -8.16 -7.84
C LYS A 52 -17.82 -7.53 -6.65
N PHE A 53 -17.73 -6.21 -6.50
CA PHE A 53 -18.26 -5.52 -5.33
C PHE A 53 -19.73 -5.12 -5.50
N ASN A 54 -20.14 -4.74 -6.69
CA ASN A 54 -21.49 -4.28 -7.04
C ASN A 54 -22.14 -3.39 -5.95
N ASN A 55 -21.43 -2.33 -5.53
CA ASN A 55 -21.83 -1.49 -4.40
C ASN A 55 -21.86 -0.01 -4.78
N LYS A 56 -23.03 0.64 -4.65
CA LYS A 56 -23.25 2.06 -5.00
C LYS A 56 -22.40 3.05 -4.17
N LYS A 57 -21.84 2.63 -3.04
CA LYS A 57 -20.93 3.45 -2.23
C LYS A 57 -19.50 3.49 -2.78
N ILE A 58 -19.16 2.68 -3.79
CA ILE A 58 -17.85 2.74 -4.44
C ILE A 58 -17.93 3.62 -5.68
N ARG A 59 -16.98 4.53 -5.80
CA ARG A 59 -16.73 5.29 -7.02
C ARG A 59 -15.38 4.89 -7.58
N PHE A 60 -15.37 4.39 -8.79
CA PHE A 60 -14.15 4.11 -9.52
C PHE A 60 -13.72 5.36 -10.28
N PHE A 61 -12.47 5.75 -10.10
CA PHE A 61 -11.89 6.93 -10.72
C PHE A 61 -10.59 6.53 -11.42
N LEU A 62 -10.64 6.47 -12.74
CA LEU A 62 -9.48 6.15 -13.57
C LEU A 62 -8.51 7.33 -13.56
N GLY A 63 -7.26 7.09 -13.14
CA GLY A 63 -6.22 8.12 -13.10
C GLY A 63 -4.89 7.62 -12.53
N ASP A 64 -3.85 8.37 -12.81
CA ASP A 64 -2.47 8.15 -12.36
C ASP A 64 -2.12 9.16 -11.27
N VAL A 65 -1.41 8.76 -10.21
CA VAL A 65 -0.95 9.67 -9.16
C VAL A 65 0.10 10.67 -9.67
N ARG A 66 0.71 10.40 -10.83
CA ARG A 66 1.61 11.32 -11.53
C ARG A 66 0.87 12.49 -12.20
N ASP A 67 -0.42 12.34 -12.47
CA ASP A 67 -1.29 13.36 -13.02
C ASP A 67 -1.96 14.13 -11.89
N ARG A 68 -1.39 15.30 -11.58
CA ARG A 68 -1.86 16.16 -10.49
C ARG A 68 -3.24 16.74 -10.73
N GLU A 69 -3.54 17.15 -11.96
CA GLU A 69 -4.83 17.76 -12.29
C GLU A 69 -5.96 16.73 -12.16
N ARG A 70 -5.73 15.53 -12.68
CA ARG A 70 -6.68 14.42 -12.55
C ARG A 70 -6.90 14.01 -11.09
N LEU A 71 -5.84 13.97 -10.31
CA LEU A 71 -5.90 13.65 -8.88
C LEU A 71 -6.67 14.74 -8.11
N GLU A 72 -6.47 16.01 -8.44
CA GLU A 72 -7.18 17.14 -7.84
C GLU A 72 -8.69 17.04 -8.07
N LEU A 73 -9.11 16.73 -9.30
CA LEU A 73 -10.53 16.51 -9.61
C LEU A 73 -11.12 15.34 -8.82
N ALA A 74 -10.36 14.25 -8.69
CA ALA A 74 -10.80 13.04 -7.99
C ALA A 74 -10.91 13.23 -6.47
N THR A 75 -10.18 14.18 -5.90
CA THR A 75 -10.12 14.44 -4.45
C THR A 75 -11.12 15.48 -3.95
N LYS A 76 -11.95 16.06 -4.83
CA LYS A 76 -13.04 16.94 -4.41
C LYS A 76 -13.97 16.20 -3.44
N GLU A 77 -14.31 16.84 -2.34
CA GLU A 77 -15.15 16.29 -1.26
C GLU A 77 -14.56 15.07 -0.50
N VAL A 78 -13.30 14.72 -0.71
CA VAL A 78 -12.63 13.63 0.02
C VAL A 78 -12.27 14.11 1.43
N ASP A 79 -12.64 13.33 2.43
CA ASP A 79 -12.26 13.60 3.83
C ASP A 79 -10.87 13.04 4.17
N MET A 80 -10.52 11.87 3.61
CA MET A 80 -9.31 11.14 3.95
C MET A 80 -8.73 10.41 2.73
N ILE A 81 -7.39 10.34 2.67
CA ILE A 81 -6.67 9.56 1.63
C ILE A 81 -5.82 8.47 2.29
N ILE A 82 -5.91 7.26 1.75
CA ILE A 82 -4.98 6.16 1.98
C ILE A 82 -4.17 6.00 0.69
N HIS A 83 -2.90 6.43 0.73
CA HIS A 83 -2.03 6.40 -0.45
C HIS A 83 -1.28 5.08 -0.53
N ALA A 84 -1.80 4.15 -1.36
CA ALA A 84 -1.22 2.82 -1.58
C ALA A 84 -0.65 2.63 -2.99
N ALA A 85 -0.73 3.65 -3.85
CA ALA A 85 -0.15 3.59 -5.20
C ALA A 85 1.38 3.63 -5.13
N ALA A 86 2.04 2.61 -5.68
CA ALA A 86 3.49 2.56 -5.79
C ALA A 86 3.94 1.54 -6.85
N LEU A 87 5.13 1.73 -7.42
CA LEU A 87 5.89 0.67 -8.05
C LEU A 87 6.73 -0.02 -6.97
N LYS A 88 6.58 -1.35 -6.81
CA LYS A 88 7.16 -2.11 -5.69
C LYS A 88 8.04 -3.29 -6.09
N GLN A 89 8.05 -3.67 -7.37
CA GLN A 89 8.87 -4.76 -7.86
C GLN A 89 10.31 -4.29 -8.01
N VAL A 90 11.22 -4.83 -7.20
CA VAL A 90 12.62 -4.40 -7.15
C VAL A 90 13.30 -4.49 -8.51
N PRO A 91 13.28 -5.63 -9.24
CA PRO A 91 13.93 -5.70 -10.55
C PRO A 91 13.37 -4.68 -11.56
N ALA A 92 12.05 -4.48 -11.56
CA ALA A 92 11.41 -3.52 -12.45
C ALA A 92 11.77 -2.07 -12.09
N ALA A 93 11.93 -1.76 -10.81
CA ALA A 93 12.33 -0.44 -10.34
C ALA A 93 13.79 -0.13 -10.73
N GLU A 94 14.70 -1.10 -10.55
CA GLU A 94 16.11 -0.95 -10.94
C GLU A 94 16.27 -0.75 -12.46
N TYR A 95 15.48 -1.47 -13.26
CA TYR A 95 15.51 -1.35 -14.71
C TYR A 95 14.83 -0.06 -15.23
N ASN A 96 13.83 0.45 -14.52
CA ASN A 96 13.07 1.66 -14.89
C ASN A 96 13.11 2.72 -13.77
N PRO A 97 14.28 3.26 -13.45
CA PRO A 97 14.46 4.09 -12.25
C PRO A 97 13.58 5.34 -12.25
N MET A 98 13.48 6.06 -13.37
CA MET A 98 12.67 7.27 -13.46
C MET A 98 11.16 7.00 -13.30
N GLU A 99 10.66 5.88 -13.79
CA GLU A 99 9.25 5.52 -13.59
C GLU A 99 8.95 5.20 -12.13
N CYS A 100 9.91 4.58 -11.42
CA CYS A 100 9.83 4.35 -9.99
C CYS A 100 9.83 5.67 -9.20
N ILE A 101 10.75 6.59 -9.53
CA ILE A 101 10.86 7.92 -8.91
C ILE A 101 9.58 8.73 -9.16
N LYS A 102 9.13 8.82 -10.42
CA LYS A 102 7.91 9.56 -10.78
C LYS A 102 6.67 9.03 -10.04
N THR A 103 6.55 7.71 -9.90
CA THR A 103 5.38 7.13 -9.24
C THR A 103 5.47 7.26 -7.72
N ASN A 104 6.60 6.89 -7.13
CA ASN A 104 6.73 6.77 -5.68
C ASN A 104 7.05 8.09 -4.99
N ILE A 105 7.78 9.00 -5.65
CA ILE A 105 8.18 10.30 -5.10
C ILE A 105 7.25 11.41 -5.60
N TYR A 106 7.21 11.68 -6.92
CA TYR A 106 6.34 12.74 -7.44
C TYR A 106 4.85 12.42 -7.27
N GLY A 107 4.47 11.13 -7.35
CA GLY A 107 3.11 10.71 -7.03
C GLY A 107 2.73 11.01 -5.57
N ALA A 108 3.65 10.79 -4.62
CA ALA A 108 3.45 11.17 -3.22
C ALA A 108 3.36 12.69 -3.04
N GLU A 109 4.24 13.45 -3.69
CA GLU A 109 4.20 14.92 -3.69
C GLU A 109 2.88 15.46 -4.23
N ASN A 110 2.39 14.91 -5.35
CA ASN A 110 1.09 15.28 -5.90
C ASN A 110 -0.06 15.03 -4.92
N VAL A 111 -0.06 13.87 -4.24
CA VAL A 111 -1.05 13.55 -3.21
C VAL A 111 -1.01 14.58 -2.08
N ILE A 112 0.18 14.96 -1.62
CA ILE A 112 0.36 15.98 -0.58
C ILE A 112 -0.21 17.32 -1.05
N ASN A 113 0.20 17.78 -2.23
CA ASN A 113 -0.21 19.07 -2.77
C ASN A 113 -1.72 19.18 -2.96
N VAL A 114 -2.37 18.14 -3.52
CA VAL A 114 -3.83 18.16 -3.69
C VAL A 114 -4.57 18.03 -2.37
N ALA A 115 -4.01 17.30 -1.40
CA ALA A 115 -4.61 17.16 -0.08
C ALA A 115 -4.65 18.50 0.67
N ILE A 116 -3.56 19.26 0.62
CA ILE A 116 -3.48 20.61 1.20
C ILE A 116 -4.46 21.55 0.47
N LYS A 117 -4.44 21.56 -0.87
CA LYS A 117 -5.31 22.41 -1.69
C LYS A 117 -6.79 22.15 -1.43
N ASN A 118 -7.20 20.88 -1.38
CA ASN A 118 -8.58 20.47 -1.19
C ASN A 118 -8.96 20.33 0.31
N LYS A 119 -8.08 20.73 1.23
CA LYS A 119 -8.31 20.73 2.69
C LYS A 119 -8.73 19.35 3.23
N ILE A 120 -8.11 18.29 2.71
CA ILE A 120 -8.35 16.92 3.17
C ILE A 120 -7.84 16.76 4.59
N LYS A 121 -8.64 16.19 5.48
CA LYS A 121 -8.32 16.18 6.91
C LYS A 121 -7.15 15.30 7.28
N LYS A 122 -7.09 14.08 6.71
CA LYS A 122 -6.05 13.09 7.03
C LYS A 122 -5.57 12.36 5.79
N VAL A 123 -4.26 12.21 5.67
CA VAL A 123 -3.60 11.44 4.61
C VAL A 123 -2.61 10.47 5.23
N ILE A 124 -2.72 9.19 4.92
CA ILE A 124 -1.77 8.18 5.37
C ILE A 124 -1.08 7.54 4.18
N GLY A 125 0.25 7.61 4.15
CA GLY A 125 1.09 6.98 3.14
C GLY A 125 1.45 5.55 3.55
N LEU A 126 1.27 4.58 2.65
CA LEU A 126 1.74 3.22 2.88
C LEU A 126 3.19 3.07 2.45
N SER A 127 4.01 2.56 3.34
CA SER A 127 5.44 2.33 3.15
C SER A 127 5.83 0.88 3.44
N THR A 128 7.10 0.61 3.58
CA THR A 128 7.68 -0.72 3.65
C THR A 128 8.85 -0.75 4.64
N ASP A 129 9.13 -1.92 5.20
CA ASP A 129 10.34 -2.22 5.96
C ASP A 129 11.64 -1.92 5.16
N LYS A 130 11.59 -2.03 3.82
CA LYS A 130 12.71 -1.74 2.92
C LYS A 130 13.07 -0.25 2.83
N ALA A 131 12.24 0.64 3.37
CA ALA A 131 12.55 2.06 3.53
C ALA A 131 13.44 2.35 4.76
N ALA A 132 13.61 1.36 5.65
CA ALA A 132 14.57 1.43 6.74
C ALA A 132 15.92 0.92 6.25
N ASN A 133 16.94 1.79 6.12
CA ASN A 133 18.25 1.45 5.56
C ASN A 133 18.14 0.78 4.16
N PRO A 134 17.69 1.52 3.13
CA PRO A 134 17.35 0.95 1.82
C PRO A 134 18.56 0.42 1.07
N LEU A 135 18.48 -0.83 0.58
CA LEU A 135 19.50 -1.49 -0.23
C LEU A 135 19.16 -1.47 -1.73
N ASN A 136 18.02 -0.93 -2.11
CA ASN A 136 17.54 -0.90 -3.49
C ASN A 136 16.71 0.36 -3.76
N LEU A 137 16.49 0.67 -5.04
CA LEU A 137 15.78 1.87 -5.46
C LEU A 137 14.34 1.92 -4.93
N TYR A 138 13.64 0.79 -4.90
CA TYR A 138 12.29 0.77 -4.33
C TYR A 138 12.29 1.24 -2.87
N GLY A 139 13.17 0.70 -2.03
CA GLY A 139 13.31 1.13 -0.64
C GLY A 139 13.71 2.60 -0.52
N ALA A 140 14.66 3.07 -1.34
CA ALA A 140 15.11 4.46 -1.36
C ALA A 140 13.97 5.42 -1.74
N THR A 141 13.19 5.11 -2.79
CA THR A 141 12.04 5.94 -3.18
C THR A 141 10.94 5.98 -2.12
N LYS A 142 10.74 4.86 -1.39
CA LYS A 142 9.79 4.83 -0.27
C LYS A 142 10.29 5.62 0.93
N LEU A 143 11.59 5.62 1.22
CA LEU A 143 12.17 6.49 2.24
C LEU A 143 11.96 7.98 1.89
N CYS A 144 12.20 8.36 0.63
CA CYS A 144 11.92 9.73 0.17
C CYS A 144 10.44 10.09 0.36
N SER A 145 9.53 9.21 -0.07
CA SER A 145 8.08 9.37 0.11
C SER A 145 7.70 9.55 1.59
N ASP A 146 8.27 8.74 2.50
CA ASP A 146 8.03 8.85 3.93
C ASP A 146 8.42 10.22 4.47
N LYS A 147 9.60 10.72 4.06
CA LYS A 147 10.07 12.05 4.46
C LYS A 147 9.16 13.16 3.93
N LEU A 148 8.68 13.05 2.69
CA LEU A 148 7.73 13.99 2.11
C LEU A 148 6.42 14.05 2.92
N PHE A 149 5.81 12.92 3.25
CA PHE A 149 4.58 12.87 4.04
C PHE A 149 4.78 13.44 5.45
N ILE A 150 5.88 13.10 6.12
CA ILE A 150 6.15 13.60 7.47
C ILE A 150 6.36 15.11 7.45
N SER A 151 7.18 15.63 6.53
CA SER A 151 7.47 17.06 6.40
C SER A 151 6.26 17.89 5.93
N ALA A 152 5.31 17.26 5.23
CA ALA A 152 4.10 17.93 4.74
C ALA A 152 3.25 18.55 5.85
N ASN A 153 3.38 18.07 7.09
CA ASN A 153 2.70 18.67 8.23
C ASN A 153 3.13 20.13 8.49
N TYR A 154 4.38 20.47 8.16
CA TYR A 154 4.87 21.86 8.25
C TYR A 154 4.34 22.71 7.08
N LEU A 155 4.04 22.09 5.93
CA LEU A 155 3.51 22.77 4.75
C LEU A 155 2.00 22.99 4.81
N SER A 156 1.28 22.23 5.65
CA SER A 156 -0.18 22.23 5.69
C SER A 156 -0.78 23.56 6.15
N GLY A 157 -0.08 24.34 6.97
CA GLY A 157 -0.49 25.66 7.41
C GLY A 157 -1.94 25.69 7.92
N LYS A 158 -2.73 26.63 7.40
CA LYS A 158 -4.15 26.79 7.76
C LYS A 158 -5.08 25.69 7.24
N SER A 159 -4.62 24.77 6.38
CA SER A 159 -5.44 23.66 5.89
C SER A 159 -5.72 22.63 6.96
N GLU A 160 -4.90 22.57 8.01
CA GLU A 160 -4.97 21.58 9.09
C GLU A 160 -4.91 20.12 8.62
N THR A 161 -4.49 19.89 7.38
CA THR A 161 -4.31 18.53 6.84
C THR A 161 -3.22 17.82 7.64
N LYS A 162 -3.52 16.63 8.14
CA LYS A 162 -2.57 15.78 8.88
C LYS A 162 -2.05 14.67 7.99
N PHE A 163 -0.74 14.49 8.03
CA PHE A 163 -0.03 13.48 7.25
C PHE A 163 0.70 12.52 8.18
N GLY A 164 0.62 11.23 7.90
CA GLY A 164 1.37 10.18 8.58
C GLY A 164 1.74 9.06 7.63
N VAL A 165 2.58 8.15 8.11
CA VAL A 165 3.09 7.02 7.32
C VAL A 165 2.93 5.73 8.11
N VAL A 166 2.62 4.63 7.42
CA VAL A 166 2.67 3.28 7.96
C VAL A 166 3.73 2.49 7.23
N ARG A 167 4.70 1.95 7.96
CA ARG A 167 5.67 0.95 7.46
C ARG A 167 5.29 -0.43 7.97
N TYR A 168 5.18 -1.41 7.07
CA TYR A 168 5.06 -2.82 7.42
C TYR A 168 5.86 -3.69 6.46
N GLY A 169 6.12 -4.94 6.88
CA GLY A 169 6.89 -5.91 6.10
C GLY A 169 6.09 -6.54 4.97
N ASN A 170 6.36 -7.82 4.72
CA ASN A 170 5.72 -8.55 3.65
C ASN A 170 4.26 -8.89 4.00
N VAL A 171 3.33 -8.53 3.11
CA VAL A 171 1.92 -8.92 3.25
C VAL A 171 1.72 -10.31 2.68
N VAL A 172 1.26 -11.24 3.54
CA VAL A 172 1.02 -12.64 3.17
C VAL A 172 0.05 -12.73 2.00
N GLY A 173 0.44 -13.45 0.95
CA GLY A 173 -0.42 -13.69 -0.22
C GLY A 173 -0.68 -12.49 -1.12
N SER A 174 0.02 -11.36 -0.92
CA SER A 174 -0.11 -10.21 -1.82
C SER A 174 0.40 -10.55 -3.23
N ARG A 175 -0.22 -9.95 -4.26
CA ARG A 175 0.20 -10.17 -5.67
C ARG A 175 1.67 -9.84 -5.86
N GLY A 176 2.40 -10.74 -6.55
CA GLY A 176 3.83 -10.61 -6.82
C GLY A 176 4.74 -10.80 -5.61
N SER A 177 4.25 -11.38 -4.51
CA SER A 177 5.07 -11.76 -3.36
C SER A 177 5.54 -13.21 -3.45
N VAL A 178 6.50 -13.58 -2.59
CA VAL A 178 7.15 -14.90 -2.57
C VAL A 178 6.16 -16.06 -2.40
N LEU A 179 5.10 -15.90 -1.60
CA LEU A 179 4.13 -16.96 -1.35
C LEU A 179 3.34 -17.37 -2.60
N PRO A 180 2.68 -16.47 -3.36
CA PRO A 180 2.07 -16.82 -4.64
C PRO A 180 3.09 -17.35 -5.66
N TYR A 181 4.31 -16.83 -5.68
CA TYR A 181 5.37 -17.31 -6.57
C TYR A 181 5.71 -18.77 -6.27
N PHE A 182 6.00 -19.12 -5.01
CA PHE A 182 6.30 -20.52 -4.63
C PHE A 182 5.12 -21.46 -4.91
N LYS A 183 3.89 -21.04 -4.61
CA LYS A 183 2.70 -21.83 -4.96
C LYS A 183 2.59 -22.08 -6.47
N SER A 184 2.92 -21.09 -7.29
CA SER A 184 2.92 -21.28 -8.76
C SER A 184 3.98 -22.27 -9.22
N LEU A 185 5.15 -22.31 -8.60
CA LEU A 185 6.20 -23.28 -8.88
C LEU A 185 5.80 -24.70 -8.47
N ILE A 186 5.21 -24.85 -7.29
CA ILE A 186 4.69 -26.13 -6.80
C ILE A 186 3.61 -26.67 -7.75
N ASN A 187 2.68 -25.82 -8.19
CA ASN A 187 1.64 -26.20 -9.16
C ASN A 187 2.21 -26.61 -10.54
N LYS A 188 3.43 -26.17 -10.87
CA LYS A 188 4.17 -26.58 -12.08
C LYS A 188 5.06 -27.79 -11.83
N ASN A 189 4.93 -28.46 -10.69
CA ASN A 189 5.72 -29.64 -10.29
C ASN A 189 7.24 -29.40 -10.27
N VAL A 190 7.69 -28.19 -9.93
CA VAL A 190 9.11 -27.88 -9.78
C VAL A 190 9.66 -28.65 -8.56
N LYS A 191 10.76 -29.38 -8.74
CA LYS A 191 11.32 -30.30 -7.72
C LYS A 191 11.91 -29.61 -6.50
N SER A 192 12.33 -28.35 -6.61
CA SER A 192 12.90 -27.56 -5.50
C SER A 192 12.62 -26.09 -5.68
N LEU A 193 12.38 -25.37 -4.58
CA LEU A 193 12.07 -23.95 -4.62
C LEU A 193 13.33 -23.08 -4.59
N PRO A 194 13.43 -22.02 -5.42
CA PRO A 194 14.60 -21.15 -5.40
C PRO A 194 14.55 -20.19 -4.21
N ILE A 195 15.62 -20.13 -3.44
CA ILE A 195 15.82 -19.12 -2.38
C ILE A 195 17.15 -18.42 -2.59
N THR A 196 17.22 -17.15 -2.17
CA THR A 196 18.45 -16.36 -2.34
C THR A 196 19.51 -16.72 -1.29
N ASP A 197 19.11 -16.86 -0.02
CA ASP A 197 19.99 -17.14 1.11
C ASP A 197 19.21 -17.85 2.24
N GLU A 198 19.77 -18.89 2.84
CA GLU A 198 19.15 -19.64 3.94
C GLU A 198 18.96 -18.83 5.21
N ARG A 199 19.82 -17.83 5.43
CA ARG A 199 19.79 -16.94 6.60
C ARG A 199 18.68 -15.91 6.50
N MET A 200 18.10 -15.71 5.31
CA MET A 200 17.15 -14.65 5.01
C MET A 200 15.88 -14.78 5.85
N THR A 201 15.53 -13.69 6.52
CA THR A 201 14.29 -13.54 7.27
C THR A 201 13.41 -12.46 6.65
N ARG A 202 12.12 -12.51 6.94
CA ARG A 202 11.16 -11.46 6.55
C ARG A 202 10.18 -11.21 7.68
N PHE A 203 9.81 -9.93 7.85
CA PHE A 203 8.66 -9.57 8.67
C PHE A 203 7.38 -9.85 7.90
N TRP A 204 6.42 -10.47 8.56
CA TRP A 204 5.16 -10.87 7.95
C TRP A 204 3.97 -10.24 8.65
N ILE A 205 2.99 -9.83 7.84
CA ILE A 205 1.70 -9.35 8.32
C ILE A 205 0.61 -9.93 7.42
N THR A 206 -0.54 -10.30 7.99
CA THR A 206 -1.70 -10.68 7.17
C THR A 206 -2.27 -9.45 6.48
N LEU A 207 -3.01 -9.67 5.40
CA LEU A 207 -3.67 -8.56 4.69
C LEU A 207 -4.69 -7.86 5.58
N ASP A 208 -5.39 -8.63 6.41
CA ASP A 208 -6.40 -8.12 7.35
C ASP A 208 -5.76 -7.29 8.45
N ASP A 209 -4.71 -7.80 9.09
CA ASP A 209 -3.99 -7.05 10.12
C ASP A 209 -3.37 -5.78 9.55
N GLY A 210 -2.84 -5.83 8.32
CA GLY A 210 -2.30 -4.66 7.64
C GLY A 210 -3.36 -3.59 7.40
N VAL A 211 -4.56 -3.97 6.96
CA VAL A 211 -5.66 -3.02 6.77
C VAL A 211 -6.15 -2.45 8.11
N GLU A 212 -6.37 -3.29 9.12
CA GLU A 212 -6.79 -2.82 10.44
C GLU A 212 -5.73 -1.90 11.08
N PHE A 213 -4.45 -2.22 10.91
CA PHE A 213 -3.36 -1.38 11.41
C PHE A 213 -3.37 0.01 10.74
N VAL A 214 -3.53 0.08 9.41
CA VAL A 214 -3.62 1.36 8.69
C VAL A 214 -4.83 2.17 9.15
N LEU A 215 -5.99 1.55 9.32
CA LEU A 215 -7.18 2.26 9.77
C LEU A 215 -7.08 2.75 11.22
N ASN A 216 -6.47 1.96 12.12
CA ASN A 216 -6.19 2.37 13.48
C ASN A 216 -5.16 3.52 13.51
N SER A 217 -4.10 3.46 12.70
CA SER A 217 -3.12 4.54 12.57
C SER A 217 -3.77 5.82 12.06
N LEU A 218 -4.67 5.73 11.08
CA LEU A 218 -5.43 6.87 10.56
C LEU A 218 -6.32 7.51 11.64
N ASP A 219 -6.91 6.70 12.54
CA ASP A 219 -7.68 7.20 13.68
C ASP A 219 -6.81 7.97 14.67
N MET A 220 -5.71 7.33 15.11
CA MET A 220 -4.81 7.88 16.15
C MET A 220 -3.94 9.04 15.67
N MET A 221 -3.74 9.18 14.36
CA MET A 221 -2.82 10.14 13.76
C MET A 221 -3.15 11.58 14.14
N ILE A 222 -2.16 12.30 14.67
CA ILE A 222 -2.20 13.75 14.97
C ILE A 222 -1.34 14.57 14.00
N GLY A 223 -0.45 13.90 13.24
CA GLY A 223 0.40 14.45 12.16
C GLY A 223 1.89 14.30 12.44
N GLY A 224 2.62 13.74 11.46
CA GLY A 224 4.06 13.53 11.52
C GLY A 224 4.51 12.15 11.98
N GLU A 225 3.59 11.25 12.30
CA GLU A 225 3.93 9.93 12.82
C GLU A 225 4.35 8.96 11.73
N LEU A 226 5.28 8.10 12.11
CA LEU A 226 5.66 6.89 11.41
C LEU A 226 5.22 5.67 12.24
N PHE A 227 4.12 5.06 11.85
CA PHE A 227 3.56 3.90 12.53
C PHE A 227 4.21 2.60 12.03
N ILE A 228 4.67 1.75 12.94
CA ILE A 228 5.31 0.47 12.64
C ILE A 228 4.63 -0.63 13.47
N PRO A 229 3.99 -1.65 12.85
CA PRO A 229 3.42 -2.75 13.61
C PRO A 229 4.52 -3.67 14.12
N LYS A 230 4.34 -4.23 15.31
CA LYS A 230 5.16 -5.34 15.79
C LYS A 230 4.79 -6.60 15.01
N SER A 231 5.60 -6.95 14.02
CA SER A 231 5.37 -8.11 13.14
C SER A 231 6.34 -9.25 13.47
N PRO A 232 5.91 -10.52 13.37
CA PRO A 232 6.81 -11.67 13.51
C PRO A 232 7.82 -11.71 12.36
N SER A 233 9.05 -12.17 12.67
CA SER A 233 10.10 -12.44 11.70
C SER A 233 10.20 -13.95 11.46
N ILE A 234 10.18 -14.38 10.20
CA ILE A 234 10.21 -15.79 9.82
C ILE A 234 11.31 -16.01 8.77
N LYS A 235 12.09 -17.09 8.92
CA LYS A 235 13.04 -17.51 7.88
C LYS A 235 12.31 -17.98 6.62
N ILE A 236 12.86 -17.64 5.45
CA ILE A 236 12.31 -18.09 4.15
C ILE A 236 12.32 -19.62 4.02
N THR A 237 13.32 -20.27 4.59
CA THR A 237 13.39 -21.75 4.66
C THR A 237 12.19 -22.36 5.42
N ASN A 238 11.68 -21.70 6.46
CA ASN A 238 10.47 -22.15 7.15
C ASN A 238 9.21 -22.00 6.29
N LEU A 239 9.15 -20.98 5.45
CA LEU A 239 8.07 -20.82 4.47
C LEU A 239 8.08 -21.97 3.45
N VAL A 240 9.26 -22.36 2.95
CA VAL A 240 9.41 -23.51 2.04
C VAL A 240 8.88 -24.79 2.69
N LYS A 241 9.31 -25.09 3.93
CA LYS A 241 8.86 -26.27 4.67
C LYS A 241 7.34 -26.29 4.91
N ALA A 242 6.74 -25.10 5.12
CA ALA A 242 5.29 -24.99 5.33
C ALA A 242 4.48 -25.19 4.03
N LEU A 243 5.07 -24.94 2.87
CA LEU A 243 4.43 -25.10 1.56
C LEU A 243 4.63 -26.48 0.93
N ASP A 244 5.81 -27.06 1.12
CA ASP A 244 6.18 -28.36 0.60
C ASP A 244 6.69 -29.23 1.77
N LYS A 245 6.00 -30.35 2.05
CA LYS A 245 6.38 -31.29 3.10
C LYS A 245 7.81 -31.82 2.93
N ASN A 246 8.30 -31.96 1.70
CA ASN A 246 9.68 -32.37 1.41
C ASN A 246 10.68 -31.23 1.65
N GLY A 247 10.22 -29.98 1.68
CA GLY A 247 11.02 -28.80 2.02
C GLY A 247 12.25 -28.58 1.14
N LYS A 248 12.26 -29.09 -0.09
CA LYS A 248 13.41 -29.01 -1.00
C LYS A 248 13.55 -27.60 -1.56
N TYR A 249 14.74 -27.03 -1.44
CA TYR A 249 15.09 -25.75 -2.02
C TYR A 249 16.52 -25.76 -2.57
N HIS A 250 16.85 -24.79 -3.40
CA HIS A 250 18.22 -24.54 -3.87
C HIS A 250 18.52 -23.05 -3.80
N ILE A 251 19.80 -22.70 -3.59
CA ILE A 251 20.27 -21.32 -3.47
C ILE A 251 20.56 -20.79 -4.88
N ILE A 252 20.08 -19.55 -5.16
CA ILE A 252 20.22 -18.87 -6.46
C ILE A 252 20.93 -17.52 -6.39
N GLY A 253 21.34 -17.06 -5.21
CA GLY A 253 21.97 -15.77 -4.97
C GLY A 253 23.36 -15.87 -4.39
#